data_202b9d74e427e8159be2c1eb1185192a
#
_entry.id   202b9d74e427e8159be2c1eb1185192a
#
_cell.length_a   1.000
_cell.length_b   1.000
_cell.length_c   1.000
_cell.angle_alpha   90.00
_cell.angle_beta   90.00
_cell.angle_gamma   90.00
#
_symmetry.space_group_name_H-M   'P 1'
#
loop_
_entity.id
_entity.type
_entity.pdbx_description
1 polymer ?
#
loop_
_entity_poly.entity_id
_entity_poly.type
_entity_poly.pdbx_seq_one_letter_code
_entity_poly.pdbx_strand_id
1 'polypeptide(L)'
;MVLHGRVNVPVTIRDNGKFITLSFEYKGNCHTHRLYVPLSDITGSDIETVVEKFCRGVDGLVNLSTLLDFYLEHGTGGISTRKKNVSNFKDYCHRDGISLDESTKVLAKTDELGRTLPERWEALFNLPHKLRQVRSIFGRKNLLLFKREGWDTNVFGNFISFIPETTVSQPFSTSDAEVDHIIEFFNAAKDEHPVFYKIYLLAFGCGLRQSEIYQVRYEDFTTFNGQHFLLLPFATKRTKLKQLTGHVEKVPVSSHVFNLFTSHRHEGRIIQGGARLHKRFVKFLKTEVGITENKACHRLRKILGARLATEHGIYHAAKQLRNSVQVAERYYSDLTSHKNELVV
;
A
#
# COMPACT_ATOMS: atom_id res chain seq x y z
N MET A 1 20.16 -15.49 -40.66
CA MET A 1 19.98 -16.71 -39.85
C MET A 1 18.51 -17.09 -39.90
N VAL A 2 18.16 -18.30 -40.28
CA VAL A 2 16.79 -18.82 -40.25
C VAL A 2 16.66 -19.62 -38.98
N LEU A 3 15.79 -19.20 -38.08
CA LEU A 3 15.56 -19.89 -36.81
C LEU A 3 14.48 -20.96 -37.03
N HIS A 4 14.79 -22.21 -36.81
CA HIS A 4 13.87 -23.33 -36.89
C HIS A 4 13.30 -23.66 -35.52
N GLY A 5 12.51 -22.71 -34.96
CA GLY A 5 11.80 -22.91 -33.72
C GLY A 5 10.29 -22.99 -33.96
N ARG A 6 9.47 -22.90 -32.88
CA ARG A 6 8.00 -22.88 -32.96
C ARG A 6 7.44 -21.72 -33.79
N VAL A 7 8.29 -20.73 -34.13
CA VAL A 7 7.98 -19.61 -35.02
C VAL A 7 9.05 -19.55 -36.09
N ASN A 8 8.72 -19.95 -37.32
CA ASN A 8 9.64 -19.96 -38.44
C ASN A 8 9.67 -18.55 -39.08
N VAL A 9 10.49 -17.65 -38.51
CA VAL A 9 10.66 -16.27 -38.95
C VAL A 9 12.12 -15.97 -39.26
N PRO A 10 12.41 -15.49 -40.48
CA PRO A 10 13.81 -15.11 -40.82
C PRO A 10 14.20 -13.86 -40.04
N VAL A 11 15.32 -13.94 -39.31
CA VAL A 11 15.82 -12.83 -38.49
C VAL A 11 17.12 -12.30 -39.07
N THR A 12 17.18 -11.00 -39.32
CA THR A 12 18.40 -10.28 -39.68
C THR A 12 19.01 -9.69 -38.43
N ILE A 13 20.27 -10.01 -38.16
CA ILE A 13 21.04 -9.51 -37.02
C ILE A 13 22.01 -8.43 -37.49
N ARG A 14 21.98 -7.26 -36.92
CA ARG A 14 22.96 -6.20 -37.11
C ARG A 14 23.65 -5.91 -35.78
N ASP A 15 25.00 -6.08 -35.78
CA ASP A 15 25.82 -5.72 -34.64
C ASP A 15 26.33 -4.29 -34.79
N ASN A 16 26.09 -3.48 -33.75
CA ASN A 16 26.59 -2.11 -33.67
C ASN A 16 27.63 -1.90 -32.56
N GLY A 17 28.22 -3.00 -32.06
CA GLY A 17 29.25 -3.02 -31.03
C GLY A 17 28.77 -2.76 -29.60
N LYS A 18 27.71 -1.98 -29.42
CA LYS A 18 27.10 -1.71 -28.10
C LYS A 18 25.76 -2.43 -27.91
N PHE A 19 25.14 -2.79 -28.99
CA PHE A 19 23.85 -3.50 -29.01
C PHE A 19 23.69 -4.21 -30.35
N ILE A 20 22.94 -5.28 -30.34
CA ILE A 20 22.49 -5.93 -31.56
C ILE A 20 21.07 -5.50 -31.91
N THR A 21 20.81 -5.40 -33.20
CA THR A 21 19.47 -5.10 -33.70
C THR A 21 18.94 -6.34 -34.41
N LEU A 22 17.84 -6.87 -33.93
CA LEU A 22 17.11 -7.96 -34.58
C LEU A 22 16.03 -7.34 -35.47
N SER A 23 16.03 -7.66 -36.77
CA SER A 23 14.96 -7.24 -37.69
C SER A 23 14.33 -8.47 -38.30
N PHE A 24 13.01 -8.57 -38.26
CA PHE A 24 12.26 -9.69 -38.79
C PHE A 24 10.86 -9.25 -39.25
N GLU A 25 10.31 -9.99 -40.17
CA GLU A 25 8.94 -9.77 -40.64
C GLU A 25 8.01 -10.79 -40.00
N TYR A 26 6.89 -10.31 -39.46
CA TYR A 26 5.86 -11.15 -38.89
C TYR A 26 4.47 -10.57 -39.22
N LYS A 27 3.57 -11.44 -39.75
CA LYS A 27 2.22 -11.04 -40.20
C LYS A 27 2.21 -9.84 -41.16
N GLY A 28 3.18 -9.77 -42.07
CA GLY A 28 3.31 -8.72 -43.08
C GLY A 28 3.85 -7.38 -42.55
N ASN A 29 4.31 -7.31 -41.32
CA ASN A 29 4.92 -6.14 -40.75
C ASN A 29 6.39 -6.37 -40.43
N CYS A 30 7.22 -5.36 -40.71
CA CYS A 30 8.63 -5.37 -40.37
C CYS A 30 8.84 -4.89 -38.91
N HIS A 31 9.48 -5.71 -38.10
CA HIS A 31 9.71 -5.42 -36.70
C HIS A 31 11.20 -5.30 -36.42
N THR A 32 11.57 -4.40 -35.52
CA THR A 32 12.95 -4.18 -35.10
C THR A 32 13.04 -4.14 -33.59
N HIS A 33 13.91 -5.00 -33.04
CA HIS A 33 14.14 -5.06 -31.59
C HIS A 33 15.62 -4.88 -31.27
N ARG A 34 15.95 -4.08 -30.24
CA ARG A 34 17.33 -3.86 -29.81
C ARG A 34 17.61 -4.59 -28.53
N LEU A 35 18.71 -5.38 -28.55
CA LEU A 35 19.25 -6.04 -27.36
C LEU A 35 20.57 -5.37 -27.00
N TYR A 36 20.68 -4.85 -25.79
CA TYR A 36 21.87 -4.16 -25.29
C TYR A 36 22.87 -5.16 -24.70
N VAL A 37 23.25 -6.12 -25.52
CA VAL A 37 24.27 -7.13 -25.23
C VAL A 37 25.19 -7.29 -26.44
N PRO A 38 26.47 -7.60 -26.25
CA PRO A 38 27.39 -7.94 -27.35
C PRO A 38 26.92 -9.20 -28.09
N LEU A 39 27.24 -9.28 -29.36
CA LEU A 39 26.89 -10.45 -30.17
C LEU A 39 27.56 -11.75 -29.65
N SER A 40 28.72 -11.62 -28.99
CA SER A 40 29.43 -12.71 -28.33
C SER A 40 28.67 -13.37 -27.18
N ASP A 41 27.79 -12.61 -26.56
CA ASP A 41 27.11 -13.00 -25.29
C ASP A 41 25.69 -13.52 -25.52
N ILE A 42 25.30 -13.68 -26.81
CA ILE A 42 23.93 -14.11 -27.16
C ILE A 42 24.00 -15.39 -28.01
N THR A 43 23.21 -16.37 -27.63
CA THR A 43 23.06 -17.62 -28.38
C THR A 43 21.91 -17.56 -29.37
N GLY A 44 21.90 -18.50 -30.35
CA GLY A 44 20.75 -18.65 -31.24
C GLY A 44 19.45 -18.91 -30.48
N SER A 45 19.51 -19.67 -29.39
CA SER A 45 18.35 -19.94 -28.50
C SER A 45 17.82 -18.69 -27.78
N ASP A 46 18.70 -17.75 -27.40
CA ASP A 46 18.30 -16.51 -26.82
C ASP A 46 17.57 -15.64 -27.84
N ILE A 47 18.06 -15.59 -29.08
CA ILE A 47 17.41 -14.88 -30.18
C ILE A 47 16.06 -15.51 -30.50
N GLU A 48 15.97 -16.84 -30.57
CA GLU A 48 14.68 -17.54 -30.74
C GLU A 48 13.69 -17.19 -29.64
N THR A 49 14.14 -17.19 -28.38
CA THR A 49 13.31 -16.83 -27.23
C THR A 49 12.79 -15.38 -27.33
N VAL A 50 13.65 -14.45 -27.77
CA VAL A 50 13.27 -13.04 -27.95
C VAL A 50 12.27 -12.89 -29.09
N VAL A 51 12.51 -13.55 -30.23
CA VAL A 51 11.60 -13.52 -31.40
C VAL A 51 10.28 -14.22 -31.08
N GLU A 52 10.30 -15.37 -30.40
CA GLU A 52 9.08 -16.02 -29.92
C GLU A 52 8.27 -15.14 -28.96
N LYS A 53 8.94 -14.55 -27.97
CA LYS A 53 8.29 -13.59 -27.06
C LYS A 53 7.68 -12.42 -27.83
N PHE A 54 8.40 -11.93 -28.83
CA PHE A 54 7.91 -10.84 -29.66
C PHE A 54 6.74 -11.29 -30.54
N CYS A 55 6.82 -12.44 -31.20
CA CYS A 55 5.76 -12.97 -32.06
C CYS A 55 4.51 -13.38 -31.25
N ARG A 56 4.69 -13.88 -30.04
CA ARG A 56 3.58 -14.05 -29.08
C ARG A 56 3.03 -12.71 -28.63
N GLY A 57 3.86 -11.66 -28.57
CA GLY A 57 3.51 -10.29 -28.22
C GLY A 57 3.00 -9.43 -29.37
N VAL A 58 2.97 -9.93 -30.64
CA VAL A 58 2.41 -9.15 -31.76
C VAL A 58 0.88 -9.08 -31.75
N ASP A 59 0.23 -10.07 -31.14
CA ASP A 59 -1.15 -9.89 -30.69
C ASP A 59 -1.20 -9.16 -29.34
N GLY A 60 -0.04 -8.96 -28.69
CA GLY A 60 0.10 -8.28 -27.38
C GLY A 60 -0.67 -8.94 -26.25
N LEU A 61 -1.19 -10.13 -26.52
CA LEU A 61 -2.11 -10.85 -25.64
C LEU A 61 -1.36 -11.95 -24.90
N VAL A 62 -1.48 -11.96 -23.59
CA VAL A 62 -0.96 -13.01 -22.71
C VAL A 62 -2.10 -13.60 -21.90
N ASN A 63 -1.88 -14.77 -21.29
CA ASN A 63 -2.85 -15.31 -20.34
C ASN A 63 -2.87 -14.46 -19.06
N LEU A 64 -4.02 -14.42 -18.40
CA LEU A 64 -4.17 -13.68 -17.15
C LEU A 64 -3.22 -14.19 -16.06
N SER A 65 -2.94 -15.50 -15.99
CA SER A 65 -1.94 -16.07 -15.08
C SER A 65 -0.55 -15.47 -15.34
N THR A 66 -0.09 -15.44 -16.59
CA THR A 66 1.20 -14.85 -16.97
C THR A 66 1.30 -13.37 -16.62
N LEU A 67 0.23 -12.60 -16.87
CA LEU A 67 0.14 -11.19 -16.47
C LEU A 67 0.32 -11.01 -14.97
N LEU A 68 -0.38 -11.82 -14.18
CA LEU A 68 -0.36 -11.71 -12.72
C LEU A 68 0.99 -12.14 -12.12
N ASP A 69 1.61 -13.18 -12.67
CA ASP A 69 2.92 -13.66 -12.22
C ASP A 69 4.01 -12.60 -12.52
N PHE A 70 3.99 -12.05 -13.72
CA PHE A 70 4.89 -10.94 -14.06
C PHE A 70 4.66 -9.71 -13.16
N TYR A 71 3.40 -9.36 -12.89
CA TYR A 71 3.10 -8.27 -11.96
C TYR A 71 3.58 -8.57 -10.53
N LEU A 72 3.48 -9.81 -10.06
CA LEU A 72 4.01 -10.22 -8.76
C LEU A 72 5.52 -10.05 -8.68
N GLU A 73 6.24 -10.33 -9.74
CA GLU A 73 7.70 -10.24 -9.78
C GLU A 73 8.18 -8.79 -10.00
N HIS A 74 7.65 -8.12 -11.00
CA HIS A 74 8.19 -6.85 -11.51
C HIS A 74 7.32 -5.61 -11.21
N GLY A 75 6.07 -5.81 -10.80
CA GLY A 75 5.10 -4.72 -10.58
C GLY A 75 5.53 -3.73 -9.50
N THR A 76 4.93 -2.55 -9.56
CA THR A 76 5.19 -1.47 -8.60
C THR A 76 4.53 -1.73 -7.24
N GLY A 77 5.16 -1.22 -6.18
CA GLY A 77 4.70 -1.41 -4.80
C GLY A 77 5.38 -2.56 -4.07
N GLY A 78 5.17 -2.64 -2.76
CA GLY A 78 5.72 -3.71 -1.94
C GLY A 78 5.10 -5.08 -2.27
N ILE A 79 5.86 -6.16 -2.11
CA ILE A 79 5.42 -7.53 -2.43
C ILE A 79 4.10 -7.91 -1.73
N SER A 80 3.88 -7.49 -0.48
CA SER A 80 2.63 -7.73 0.23
C SER A 80 1.42 -7.07 -0.46
N THR A 81 1.59 -5.85 -0.97
CA THR A 81 0.55 -5.15 -1.73
C THR A 81 0.27 -5.85 -3.04
N ARG A 82 1.32 -6.25 -3.79
CA ARG A 82 1.17 -6.98 -5.05
C ARG A 82 0.44 -8.30 -4.86
N LYS A 83 0.82 -9.11 -3.85
CA LYS A 83 0.13 -10.35 -3.49
C LYS A 83 -1.35 -10.13 -3.21
N LYS A 84 -1.69 -9.06 -2.49
CA LYS A 84 -3.08 -8.71 -2.18
C LYS A 84 -3.87 -8.31 -3.43
N ASN A 85 -3.27 -7.50 -4.31
CA ASN A 85 -3.90 -7.08 -5.56
C ASN A 85 -4.20 -8.29 -6.45
N VAL A 86 -3.22 -9.19 -6.59
CA VAL A 86 -3.38 -10.45 -7.35
C VAL A 86 -4.43 -11.35 -6.72
N SER A 87 -4.44 -11.50 -5.40
CA SER A 87 -5.46 -12.29 -4.70
C SER A 87 -6.87 -11.74 -4.96
N ASN A 88 -7.05 -10.42 -4.92
CA ASN A 88 -8.33 -9.81 -5.23
C ASN A 88 -8.73 -10.01 -6.69
N PHE A 89 -7.78 -9.87 -7.63
CA PHE A 89 -8.05 -10.11 -9.05
C PHE A 89 -8.52 -11.55 -9.28
N LYS A 90 -7.82 -12.54 -8.72
CA LYS A 90 -8.19 -13.96 -8.79
C LYS A 90 -9.56 -14.23 -8.17
N ASP A 91 -9.89 -13.59 -7.03
CA ASP A 91 -11.21 -13.69 -6.38
C ASP A 91 -12.32 -13.17 -7.30
N TYR A 92 -12.11 -12.03 -7.98
CA TYR A 92 -13.07 -11.50 -8.95
C TYR A 92 -13.24 -12.39 -10.18
N CYS A 93 -12.14 -12.85 -10.78
CA CYS A 93 -12.18 -13.78 -11.92
C CYS A 93 -12.95 -15.05 -11.55
N HIS A 94 -12.62 -15.68 -10.42
CA HIS A 94 -13.29 -16.89 -9.96
C HIS A 94 -14.80 -16.70 -9.79
N ARG A 95 -15.23 -15.60 -9.17
CA ARG A 95 -16.64 -15.29 -8.94
C ARG A 95 -17.41 -14.98 -10.22
N ASP A 96 -16.72 -14.47 -11.24
CA ASP A 96 -17.30 -14.10 -12.54
C ASP A 96 -17.14 -15.21 -13.58
N GLY A 97 -16.59 -16.37 -13.20
CA GLY A 97 -16.41 -17.51 -14.08
C GLY A 97 -15.31 -17.35 -15.14
N ILE A 98 -14.38 -16.39 -14.94
CA ILE A 98 -13.26 -16.14 -15.85
C ILE A 98 -12.08 -17.03 -15.47
N SER A 99 -11.61 -17.86 -16.40
CA SER A 99 -10.40 -18.67 -16.23
C SER A 99 -9.14 -17.80 -16.28
N LEU A 100 -8.16 -18.12 -15.45
CA LEU A 100 -6.85 -17.46 -15.50
C LEU A 100 -6.02 -17.87 -16.73
N ASP A 101 -6.42 -18.92 -17.43
CA ASP A 101 -5.80 -19.34 -18.69
C ASP A 101 -6.34 -18.56 -19.89
N GLU A 102 -7.40 -17.77 -19.68
CA GLU A 102 -7.90 -16.89 -20.72
C GLU A 102 -6.89 -15.78 -21.06
N SER A 103 -6.92 -15.38 -22.33
CA SER A 103 -6.14 -14.26 -22.84
C SER A 103 -6.59 -12.95 -22.18
N THR A 104 -5.66 -12.01 -22.01
CA THR A 104 -5.94 -10.62 -21.55
C THR A 104 -6.98 -9.90 -22.40
N LYS A 105 -7.31 -10.39 -23.59
CA LYS A 105 -8.40 -9.90 -24.43
C LYS A 105 -9.75 -9.86 -23.70
N VAL A 106 -9.97 -10.76 -22.75
CA VAL A 106 -11.20 -10.78 -21.94
C VAL A 106 -11.41 -9.48 -21.16
N LEU A 107 -10.33 -8.78 -20.79
CA LEU A 107 -10.37 -7.53 -20.04
C LEU A 107 -10.94 -6.36 -20.85
N ALA A 108 -10.92 -6.45 -22.17
CA ALA A 108 -11.48 -5.45 -23.07
C ALA A 108 -12.95 -5.72 -23.45
N LYS A 109 -13.47 -6.92 -23.13
CA LYS A 109 -14.84 -7.29 -23.50
C LYS A 109 -15.88 -6.53 -22.67
N THR A 110 -17.02 -6.29 -23.31
CA THR A 110 -18.25 -5.84 -22.66
C THR A 110 -19.26 -6.99 -22.62
N ASP A 111 -20.19 -6.95 -21.68
CA ASP A 111 -21.33 -7.88 -21.62
C ASP A 111 -22.44 -7.48 -22.61
N GLU A 112 -23.52 -8.24 -22.62
CA GLU A 112 -24.69 -7.98 -23.46
C GLU A 112 -25.36 -6.62 -23.18
N LEU A 113 -25.18 -6.06 -22.03
CA LEU A 113 -25.66 -4.74 -21.63
C LEU A 113 -24.63 -3.61 -21.92
N GLY A 114 -23.55 -3.93 -22.61
CA GLY A 114 -22.47 -2.97 -22.91
C GLY A 114 -21.59 -2.60 -21.72
N ARG A 115 -21.75 -3.24 -20.54
CA ARG A 115 -20.94 -2.95 -19.36
C ARG A 115 -19.55 -3.56 -19.49
N THR A 116 -18.55 -2.78 -19.17
CA THR A 116 -17.16 -3.24 -19.07
C THR A 116 -16.97 -4.19 -17.88
N LEU A 117 -15.92 -5.00 -17.91
CA LEU A 117 -15.62 -5.93 -16.83
C LEU A 117 -15.52 -5.27 -15.44
N PRO A 118 -14.82 -4.12 -15.23
CA PRO A 118 -14.80 -3.47 -13.94
C PRO A 118 -16.16 -2.92 -13.48
N GLU A 119 -17.01 -2.42 -14.37
CA GLU A 119 -18.39 -2.00 -14.05
C GLU A 119 -19.24 -3.19 -13.62
N ARG A 120 -19.12 -4.32 -14.31
CA ARG A 120 -19.79 -5.58 -13.95
C ARG A 120 -19.35 -6.07 -12.57
N TRP A 121 -18.05 -6.04 -12.29
CA TRP A 121 -17.52 -6.44 -10.98
C TRP A 121 -17.97 -5.49 -9.86
N GLU A 122 -18.05 -4.19 -10.10
CA GLU A 122 -18.58 -3.24 -9.11
C GLU A 122 -20.04 -3.55 -8.78
N ALA A 123 -20.88 -3.75 -9.81
CA ALA A 123 -22.29 -4.05 -9.65
C ALA A 123 -22.55 -5.40 -8.95
N LEU A 124 -21.79 -6.46 -9.33
CA LEU A 124 -21.98 -7.80 -8.79
C LEU A 124 -21.48 -7.96 -7.34
N PHE A 125 -20.40 -7.30 -6.98
CA PHE A 125 -19.69 -7.63 -5.74
C PHE A 125 -19.71 -6.51 -4.70
N ASN A 126 -20.08 -5.29 -5.09
CA ASN A 126 -20.16 -4.11 -4.21
C ASN A 126 -18.94 -3.96 -3.25
N LEU A 127 -17.72 -4.14 -3.77
CA LEU A 127 -16.47 -4.08 -3.03
C LEU A 127 -15.49 -3.08 -3.66
N PRO A 128 -15.83 -1.77 -3.72
CA PRO A 128 -15.07 -0.77 -4.46
C PRO A 128 -13.61 -0.65 -3.98
N HIS A 129 -13.34 -0.94 -2.71
CA HIS A 129 -11.98 -0.92 -2.16
C HIS A 129 -11.10 -2.05 -2.72
N LYS A 130 -11.64 -3.24 -2.97
CA LYS A 130 -10.93 -4.34 -3.62
C LYS A 130 -10.73 -4.05 -5.10
N LEU A 131 -11.73 -3.51 -5.76
CA LEU A 131 -11.65 -3.16 -7.18
C LEU A 131 -10.60 -2.09 -7.44
N ARG A 132 -10.44 -1.10 -6.54
CA ARG A 132 -9.30 -0.16 -6.58
C ARG A 132 -7.95 -0.84 -6.48
N GLN A 133 -7.84 -1.89 -5.67
CA GLN A 133 -6.60 -2.67 -5.54
C GLN A 133 -6.33 -3.46 -6.83
N VAL A 134 -7.34 -4.05 -7.45
CA VAL A 134 -7.25 -4.68 -8.77
C VAL A 134 -6.81 -3.65 -9.82
N ARG A 135 -7.49 -2.51 -9.90
CA ARG A 135 -7.14 -1.43 -10.84
C ARG A 135 -5.67 -0.99 -10.72
N SER A 136 -5.09 -1.06 -9.53
CA SER A 136 -3.68 -0.68 -9.34
C SER A 136 -2.69 -1.58 -10.08
N ILE A 137 -3.09 -2.81 -10.49
CA ILE A 137 -2.30 -3.67 -11.38
C ILE A 137 -2.05 -2.97 -12.71
N PHE A 138 -3.05 -2.24 -13.20
CA PHE A 138 -3.06 -1.51 -14.47
C PHE A 138 -2.64 -0.03 -14.30
N GLY A 139 -1.98 0.31 -13.20
CA GLY A 139 -1.47 1.66 -12.98
C GLY A 139 -0.36 2.05 -13.97
N ARG A 140 -0.24 3.34 -14.28
CA ARG A 140 0.65 3.89 -15.33
C ARG A 140 2.06 3.28 -15.34
N LYS A 141 2.67 3.08 -14.18
CA LYS A 141 4.03 2.52 -14.09
C LYS A 141 4.08 1.04 -14.50
N ASN A 142 3.06 0.28 -14.15
CA ASN A 142 2.95 -1.14 -14.53
C ASN A 142 2.65 -1.28 -16.03
N LEU A 143 1.81 -0.39 -16.58
CA LEU A 143 1.57 -0.36 -18.03
C LEU A 143 2.85 -0.12 -18.83
N LEU A 144 3.75 0.72 -18.34
CA LEU A 144 5.06 0.90 -18.98
C LEU A 144 5.92 -0.38 -18.92
N LEU A 145 5.81 -1.16 -17.84
CA LEU A 145 6.48 -2.46 -17.75
C LEU A 145 5.87 -3.44 -18.74
N PHE A 146 4.54 -3.58 -18.78
CA PHE A 146 3.84 -4.46 -19.74
C PHE A 146 4.15 -4.11 -21.19
N LYS A 147 4.17 -2.80 -21.51
CA LYS A 147 4.52 -2.34 -22.84
C LYS A 147 5.97 -2.67 -23.24
N ARG A 148 6.91 -2.65 -22.28
CA ARG A 148 8.30 -3.09 -22.51
C ARG A 148 8.43 -4.56 -22.83
N GLU A 149 7.52 -5.39 -22.28
CA GLU A 149 7.42 -6.81 -22.61
C GLU A 149 6.70 -7.06 -23.95
N GLY A 150 6.31 -6.02 -24.69
CA GLY A 150 5.60 -6.13 -25.96
C GLY A 150 4.12 -6.43 -25.84
N TRP A 151 3.52 -6.28 -24.65
CA TRP A 151 2.11 -6.59 -24.45
C TRP A 151 1.19 -5.45 -24.91
N ASP A 152 0.02 -5.83 -25.48
CA ASP A 152 -1.01 -4.86 -25.84
C ASP A 152 -1.66 -4.28 -24.60
N THR A 153 -1.27 -3.05 -24.27
CA THR A 153 -1.82 -2.35 -23.11
C THR A 153 -3.19 -1.70 -23.38
N ASN A 154 -3.67 -1.71 -24.63
CA ASN A 154 -5.00 -1.16 -24.97
C ASN A 154 -6.13 -2.00 -24.38
N VAL A 155 -5.92 -3.32 -24.25
CA VAL A 155 -6.89 -4.22 -23.62
C VAL A 155 -7.17 -3.89 -22.15
N PHE A 156 -6.31 -3.09 -21.50
CA PHE A 156 -6.50 -2.62 -20.13
C PHE A 156 -7.27 -1.30 -20.03
N GLY A 157 -7.69 -0.73 -21.16
CA GLY A 157 -8.38 0.57 -21.24
C GLY A 157 -9.56 0.68 -20.30
N ASN A 158 -10.39 -0.36 -20.21
CA ASN A 158 -11.55 -0.41 -19.33
C ASN A 158 -11.19 -0.28 -17.85
N PHE A 159 -10.10 -0.91 -17.40
CA PHE A 159 -9.62 -0.79 -16.02
C PHE A 159 -8.92 0.55 -15.74
N ILE A 160 -8.31 1.16 -16.75
CA ILE A 160 -7.62 2.45 -16.63
C ILE A 160 -8.63 3.57 -16.48
N SER A 161 -9.65 3.60 -17.34
CA SER A 161 -10.71 4.62 -17.36
C SER A 161 -11.70 4.49 -16.20
N PHE A 162 -11.93 3.27 -15.74
CA PHE A 162 -12.87 3.01 -14.66
C PHE A 162 -12.38 3.61 -13.33
N ILE A 163 -13.22 4.43 -12.72
CA ILE A 163 -12.97 5.02 -11.39
C ILE A 163 -14.00 4.43 -10.43
N PRO A 164 -13.61 3.45 -9.59
CA PRO A 164 -14.52 2.89 -8.61
C PRO A 164 -15.07 3.99 -7.71
N GLU A 165 -16.35 3.89 -7.37
CA GLU A 165 -16.97 4.81 -6.42
C GLU A 165 -16.10 4.97 -5.18
N THR A 166 -15.74 6.19 -4.90
CA THR A 166 -15.06 6.52 -3.65
C THR A 166 -16.11 6.66 -2.59
N THR A 167 -16.17 5.70 -1.68
CA THR A 167 -16.75 6.03 -0.38
C THR A 167 -15.98 7.23 0.15
N VAL A 168 -16.63 8.39 0.15
CA VAL A 168 -16.11 9.59 0.80
C VAL A 168 -15.79 9.15 2.23
N SER A 169 -14.51 9.22 2.61
CA SER A 169 -14.16 8.94 3.99
C SER A 169 -14.86 9.97 4.83
N GLN A 170 -15.86 9.55 5.61
CA GLN A 170 -16.51 10.41 6.58
C GLN A 170 -15.42 11.08 7.44
N PRO A 171 -15.53 12.37 7.71
CA PRO A 171 -14.69 13.03 8.70
C PRO A 171 -14.70 12.23 9.99
N PHE A 172 -13.59 12.22 10.68
CA PHE A 172 -13.51 11.51 11.94
C PHE A 172 -14.19 12.35 13.02
N SER A 173 -15.19 11.78 13.69
CA SER A 173 -15.83 12.40 14.84
C SER A 173 -15.53 11.61 16.11
N THR A 174 -15.41 12.32 17.22
CA THR A 174 -15.32 11.80 18.58
C THR A 174 -15.92 12.84 19.52
N SER A 175 -16.55 12.39 20.60
CA SER A 175 -17.03 13.27 21.66
C SER A 175 -16.05 13.31 22.82
N ASP A 176 -16.07 14.39 23.61
CA ASP A 176 -15.26 14.48 24.82
C ASP A 176 -15.60 13.35 25.78
N ALA A 177 -16.89 13.01 25.91
CA ALA A 177 -17.35 11.90 26.74
C ALA A 177 -16.74 10.54 26.31
N GLU A 178 -16.61 10.30 24.99
CA GLU A 178 -15.92 9.07 24.50
C GLU A 178 -14.43 9.10 24.89
N VAL A 179 -13.80 10.25 24.77
CA VAL A 179 -12.37 10.41 25.10
C VAL A 179 -12.14 10.18 26.60
N ASP A 180 -12.96 10.83 27.44
CA ASP A 180 -12.87 10.72 28.89
C ASP A 180 -13.14 9.28 29.36
N HIS A 181 -14.14 8.63 28.82
CA HIS A 181 -14.43 7.22 29.09
C HIS A 181 -13.22 6.33 28.80
N ILE A 182 -12.56 6.51 27.64
CA ILE A 182 -11.37 5.73 27.27
C ILE A 182 -10.23 5.98 28.25
N ILE A 183 -9.99 7.24 28.62
CA ILE A 183 -8.92 7.62 29.55
C ILE A 183 -9.17 7.00 30.94
N GLU A 184 -10.37 7.17 31.46
CA GLU A 184 -10.78 6.63 32.78
C GLU A 184 -10.68 5.11 32.80
N PHE A 185 -11.20 4.44 31.77
CA PHE A 185 -11.15 2.99 31.65
C PHE A 185 -9.72 2.47 31.72
N PHE A 186 -8.82 3.03 30.92
CA PHE A 186 -7.43 2.56 30.91
C PHE A 186 -6.67 2.90 32.19
N ASN A 187 -6.98 4.01 32.84
CA ASN A 187 -6.41 4.36 34.14
C ASN A 187 -6.88 3.40 35.23
N ALA A 188 -8.12 2.95 35.21
CA ALA A 188 -8.65 1.97 36.14
C ALA A 188 -8.09 0.56 35.87
N ALA A 189 -7.96 0.18 34.59
CA ALA A 189 -7.51 -1.15 34.17
C ALA A 189 -5.98 -1.34 34.12
N LYS A 190 -5.18 -0.32 34.47
CA LYS A 190 -3.72 -0.34 34.27
C LYS A 190 -3.01 -1.48 35.02
N ASP A 191 -3.46 -1.80 36.23
CA ASP A 191 -2.83 -2.81 37.10
C ASP A 191 -3.30 -4.22 36.73
N GLU A 192 -4.55 -4.37 36.30
CA GLU A 192 -5.11 -5.65 35.83
C GLU A 192 -4.61 -6.02 34.43
N HIS A 193 -4.44 -5.01 33.55
CA HIS A 193 -4.05 -5.22 32.15
C HIS A 193 -2.81 -4.38 31.76
N PRO A 194 -1.66 -4.54 32.43
CA PRO A 194 -0.51 -3.64 32.28
C PRO A 194 0.06 -3.63 30.84
N VAL A 195 0.00 -4.75 30.13
CA VAL A 195 0.45 -4.81 28.74
C VAL A 195 -0.49 -4.03 27.82
N PHE A 196 -1.81 -4.11 28.03
CA PHE A 196 -2.79 -3.37 27.24
C PHE A 196 -2.73 -1.87 27.54
N TYR A 197 -2.47 -1.50 28.79
CA TYR A 197 -2.22 -0.13 29.17
C TYR A 197 -0.98 0.46 28.45
N LYS A 198 0.12 -0.29 28.37
CA LYS A 198 1.30 0.12 27.60
C LYS A 198 0.98 0.29 26.10
N ILE A 199 0.21 -0.62 25.49
CA ILE A 199 -0.22 -0.49 24.09
C ILE A 199 -1.10 0.76 23.90
N TYR A 200 -2.01 1.02 24.83
CA TYR A 200 -2.85 2.22 24.85
C TYR A 200 -2.00 3.49 24.89
N LEU A 201 -1.04 3.59 25.81
CA LEU A 201 -0.16 4.77 25.90
C LEU A 201 0.66 5.01 24.63
N LEU A 202 1.14 3.95 23.99
CA LEU A 202 1.87 4.06 22.72
C LEU A 202 0.93 4.46 21.57
N ALA A 203 -0.30 3.96 21.56
CA ALA A 203 -1.28 4.28 20.51
C ALA A 203 -1.89 5.67 20.68
N PHE A 204 -2.38 5.98 21.88
CA PHE A 204 -3.09 7.20 22.24
C PHE A 204 -2.11 8.30 22.69
N GLY A 205 -1.22 8.04 23.63
CA GLY A 205 -0.30 9.05 24.16
C GLY A 205 0.79 9.47 23.17
N CYS A 206 1.34 8.51 22.41
CA CYS A 206 2.41 8.78 21.43
C CYS A 206 1.90 8.82 19.98
N GLY A 207 0.66 8.45 19.72
CA GLY A 207 0.08 8.42 18.39
C GLY A 207 0.79 7.46 17.42
N LEU A 208 1.24 6.30 17.89
CA LEU A 208 1.95 5.34 17.06
C LEU A 208 1.00 4.54 16.17
N ARG A 209 1.51 4.12 15.00
CA ARG A 209 0.82 3.13 14.17
C ARG A 209 0.97 1.75 14.77
N GLN A 210 0.02 0.87 14.49
CA GLN A 210 0.07 -0.53 14.96
C GLN A 210 1.44 -1.18 14.73
N SER A 211 2.00 -1.06 13.53
CA SER A 211 3.30 -1.65 13.19
C SER A 211 4.48 -1.01 13.93
N GLU A 212 4.33 0.20 14.42
CA GLU A 212 5.34 0.92 15.20
C GLU A 212 5.30 0.47 16.67
N ILE A 213 4.10 0.33 17.26
CA ILE A 213 3.91 -0.07 18.68
C ILE A 213 4.72 -1.32 19.05
N TYR A 214 4.73 -2.33 18.17
CA TYR A 214 5.42 -3.61 18.44
C TYR A 214 6.91 -3.60 18.13
N GLN A 215 7.46 -2.46 17.71
CA GLN A 215 8.87 -2.29 17.43
C GLN A 215 9.59 -1.39 18.43
N VAL A 216 8.83 -0.55 19.16
CA VAL A 216 9.38 0.37 20.17
C VAL A 216 10.11 -0.40 21.26
N ARG A 217 11.29 0.14 21.61
CA ARG A 217 12.15 -0.35 22.67
C ARG A 217 12.21 0.68 23.81
N TYR A 218 12.59 0.25 24.99
CA TYR A 218 12.78 1.16 26.13
C TYR A 218 13.88 2.19 25.84
N GLU A 219 14.92 1.79 25.11
CA GLU A 219 16.07 2.62 24.75
C GLU A 219 15.73 3.70 23.71
N ASP A 220 14.56 3.62 23.08
CA ASP A 220 14.11 4.62 22.09
C ASP A 220 13.63 5.93 22.76
N PHE A 221 13.43 5.94 24.08
CA PHE A 221 13.06 7.16 24.80
C PHE A 221 14.28 8.01 25.16
N THR A 222 14.20 9.30 24.91
CA THR A 222 15.30 10.25 25.15
C THR A 222 14.80 11.61 25.56
N THR A 223 15.70 12.41 26.15
CA THR A 223 15.45 13.81 26.47
C THR A 223 16.39 14.68 25.65
N PHE A 224 15.86 15.74 25.08
CA PHE A 224 16.64 16.75 24.37
C PHE A 224 16.11 18.15 24.71
N ASN A 225 16.98 19.03 25.17
CA ASN A 225 16.63 20.39 25.63
C ASN A 225 15.46 20.42 26.63
N GLY A 226 15.46 19.50 27.60
CA GLY A 226 14.39 19.39 28.60
C GLY A 226 13.07 18.82 28.11
N GLN A 227 12.94 18.49 26.83
CA GLN A 227 11.76 17.87 26.26
C GLN A 227 11.98 16.37 26.05
N HIS A 228 10.93 15.59 26.25
CA HIS A 228 10.98 14.14 26.09
C HIS A 228 10.52 13.71 24.69
N PHE A 229 11.24 12.74 24.14
CA PHE A 229 10.97 12.20 22.81
C PHE A 229 11.05 10.68 22.78
N LEU A 230 10.23 10.11 21.91
CA LEU A 230 10.39 8.74 21.45
C LEU A 230 11.01 8.77 20.04
N LEU A 231 12.12 8.08 19.86
CA LEU A 231 12.81 7.94 18.59
C LEU A 231 12.24 6.74 17.80
N LEU A 232 12.01 6.90 16.53
CA LEU A 232 11.48 5.85 15.65
C LEU A 232 12.43 5.60 14.47
N PRO A 233 13.53 4.87 14.65
CA PRO A 233 14.46 4.54 13.56
C PRO A 233 13.83 3.63 12.50
N PHE A 234 12.76 2.95 12.85
CA PHE A 234 12.02 1.98 12.05
C PHE A 234 10.68 2.51 11.48
N ALA A 235 10.42 3.81 11.56
CA ALA A 235 9.14 4.38 11.13
C ALA A 235 8.73 3.92 9.72
N THR A 236 7.50 3.37 9.61
CA THR A 236 7.05 2.58 8.45
C THR A 236 6.79 3.39 7.18
N LYS A 237 6.55 4.69 7.30
CA LYS A 237 6.28 5.58 6.15
C LYS A 237 7.42 6.57 5.94
N ARG A 238 8.63 6.06 5.77
CA ARG A 238 9.76 6.90 5.39
C ARG A 238 9.77 7.16 3.89
N THR A 239 10.11 8.39 3.51
CA THR A 239 10.49 8.69 2.11
C THR A 239 11.82 8.01 1.79
N LYS A 240 12.09 7.77 0.49
CA LYS A 240 13.40 7.24 0.06
C LYS A 240 14.56 8.08 0.58
N LEU A 241 14.41 9.41 0.56
CA LEU A 241 15.43 10.33 1.10
C LEU A 241 15.67 10.10 2.59
N LYS A 242 14.63 9.99 3.40
CA LYS A 242 14.74 9.72 4.84
C LYS A 242 15.37 8.36 5.13
N GLN A 243 15.15 7.36 4.28
CA GLN A 243 15.80 6.06 4.39
C GLN A 243 17.30 6.16 4.10
N LEU A 244 17.68 6.88 3.03
CA LEU A 244 19.08 7.06 2.63
C LEU A 244 19.89 7.89 3.63
N THR A 245 19.27 8.89 4.27
CA THR A 245 19.94 9.77 5.24
C THR A 245 19.94 9.23 6.67
N GLY A 246 19.38 8.03 6.90
CA GLY A 246 19.27 7.48 8.26
C GLY A 246 18.36 8.28 9.19
N HIS A 247 17.49 9.14 8.65
CA HIS A 247 16.64 10.02 9.45
C HIS A 247 15.78 9.23 10.46
N VAL A 248 15.87 9.63 11.72
CA VAL A 248 15.07 9.09 12.82
C VAL A 248 13.89 10.03 13.07
N GLU A 249 12.67 9.48 13.02
CA GLU A 249 11.48 10.26 13.39
C GLU A 249 11.46 10.48 14.90
N LYS A 250 11.23 11.73 15.31
CA LYS A 250 11.09 12.11 16.72
C LYS A 250 9.62 12.36 17.03
N VAL A 251 9.12 11.72 18.07
CA VAL A 251 7.75 11.90 18.57
C VAL A 251 7.82 12.54 19.93
N PRO A 252 7.33 13.75 20.13
CA PRO A 252 7.21 14.33 21.46
C PRO A 252 6.31 13.45 22.35
N VAL A 253 6.70 13.26 23.59
CA VAL A 253 5.93 12.49 24.58
C VAL A 253 5.80 13.26 25.87
N SER A 254 4.69 13.06 26.59
CA SER A 254 4.48 13.68 27.90
C SER A 254 5.45 13.12 28.93
N SER A 255 5.75 13.92 29.97
CA SER A 255 6.58 13.47 31.08
C SER A 255 6.01 12.22 31.78
N HIS A 256 4.69 12.09 31.84
CA HIS A 256 4.03 10.89 32.39
C HIS A 256 4.40 9.65 31.60
N VAL A 257 4.24 9.67 30.29
CA VAL A 257 4.58 8.53 29.39
C VAL A 257 6.09 8.25 29.44
N PHE A 258 6.91 9.30 29.40
CA PHE A 258 8.36 9.16 29.48
C PHE A 258 8.78 8.46 30.77
N ASN A 259 8.34 8.97 31.91
CA ASN A 259 8.69 8.42 33.22
C ASN A 259 8.23 6.96 33.37
N LEU A 260 7.03 6.64 32.92
CA LEU A 260 6.51 5.28 32.98
C LEU A 260 7.41 4.27 32.25
N PHE A 261 7.98 4.64 31.11
CA PHE A 261 8.82 3.74 30.32
C PHE A 261 10.32 3.81 30.67
N THR A 262 10.76 4.83 31.41
CA THR A 262 12.19 5.04 31.75
C THR A 262 12.51 4.89 33.24
N SER A 263 11.51 4.88 34.13
CA SER A 263 11.69 4.81 35.60
C SER A 263 12.41 3.54 36.07
N HIS A 264 12.34 2.48 35.30
CA HIS A 264 13.05 1.24 35.57
C HIS A 264 14.00 0.93 34.41
N ARG A 265 15.20 0.40 34.70
CA ARG A 265 16.16 -0.03 33.68
C ARG A 265 15.66 -1.31 33.00
N HIS A 266 14.74 -1.13 32.06
CA HIS A 266 14.33 -2.20 31.16
C HIS A 266 15.04 -2.04 29.82
N GLU A 267 15.37 -3.13 29.18
CA GLU A 267 15.98 -3.16 27.85
C GLU A 267 15.12 -3.98 26.90
N GLY A 268 15.22 -3.64 25.62
CA GLY A 268 14.52 -4.37 24.56
C GLY A 268 13.10 -3.86 24.29
N ARG A 269 12.32 -4.67 23.60
CA ARG A 269 10.96 -4.27 23.17
C ARG A 269 10.01 -4.12 24.35
N ILE A 270 9.29 -2.99 24.38
CA ILE A 270 8.26 -2.73 25.40
C ILE A 270 7.12 -3.71 25.29
N ILE A 271 6.71 -4.05 24.07
CA ILE A 271 5.59 -4.95 23.80
C ILE A 271 6.12 -6.23 23.15
N GLN A 272 5.97 -7.33 23.83
CA GLN A 272 6.28 -8.66 23.34
C GLN A 272 4.99 -9.40 22.98
N GLY A 273 4.99 -10.26 21.93
CA GLY A 273 3.84 -11.10 21.60
C GLY A 273 3.19 -10.85 20.21
N GLY A 274 3.64 -9.86 19.45
CA GLY A 274 3.35 -9.67 18.01
C GLY A 274 1.85 -9.75 17.64
N ALA A 275 1.53 -10.41 16.52
CA ALA A 275 0.18 -10.43 15.95
C ALA A 275 -0.89 -11.09 16.84
N ARG A 276 -0.51 -12.08 17.65
CA ARG A 276 -1.46 -12.77 18.57
C ARG A 276 -1.89 -11.82 19.69
N LEU A 277 -0.94 -11.11 20.29
CA LEU A 277 -1.23 -10.11 21.32
C LEU A 277 -2.07 -8.98 20.75
N HIS A 278 -1.75 -8.53 19.54
CA HIS A 278 -2.54 -7.49 18.86
C HIS A 278 -4.01 -7.91 18.69
N LYS A 279 -4.28 -9.15 18.25
CA LYS A 279 -5.65 -9.65 18.13
C LYS A 279 -6.38 -9.65 19.48
N ARG A 280 -5.69 -10.02 20.56
CA ARG A 280 -6.25 -9.97 21.92
C ARG A 280 -6.57 -8.55 22.34
N PHE A 281 -5.65 -7.60 22.09
CA PHE A 281 -5.86 -6.19 22.39
C PHE A 281 -7.04 -5.61 21.59
N VAL A 282 -7.15 -5.90 20.29
CA VAL A 282 -8.30 -5.48 19.48
C VAL A 282 -9.61 -6.07 19.99
N LYS A 283 -9.60 -7.34 20.43
CA LYS A 283 -10.79 -7.94 21.06
C LYS A 283 -11.14 -7.18 22.33
N PHE A 284 -10.19 -6.95 23.22
CA PHE A 284 -10.37 -6.19 24.46
C PHE A 284 -10.95 -4.79 24.22
N LEU A 285 -10.41 -4.03 23.23
CA LEU A 285 -10.96 -2.73 22.86
C LEU A 285 -12.44 -2.81 22.46
N LYS A 286 -12.85 -3.91 21.82
CA LYS A 286 -14.24 -4.09 21.37
C LYS A 286 -15.17 -4.52 22.49
N THR A 287 -14.73 -5.45 23.34
CA THR A 287 -15.60 -6.07 24.36
C THR A 287 -15.66 -5.28 25.64
N GLU A 288 -14.55 -4.66 26.08
CA GLU A 288 -14.45 -4.01 27.38
C GLU A 288 -14.51 -2.46 27.25
N VAL A 289 -13.84 -1.91 26.22
CA VAL A 289 -13.76 -0.45 26.03
C VAL A 289 -14.90 0.08 25.14
N GLY A 290 -15.60 -0.80 24.43
CA GLY A 290 -16.71 -0.40 23.55
C GLY A 290 -16.32 0.17 22.19
N ILE A 291 -15.05 0.07 21.77
CA ILE A 291 -14.58 0.52 20.45
C ILE A 291 -14.90 -0.53 19.39
N THR A 292 -16.01 -0.37 18.67
CA THR A 292 -16.56 -1.40 17.76
C THR A 292 -15.95 -1.42 16.36
N GLU A 293 -15.21 -0.39 15.94
CA GLU A 293 -14.68 -0.27 14.59
C GLU A 293 -13.68 -1.38 14.23
N ASN A 294 -13.64 -1.73 12.94
CA ASN A 294 -12.73 -2.75 12.41
C ASN A 294 -11.24 -2.49 12.68
N LYS A 295 -10.87 -1.22 12.89
CA LYS A 295 -9.49 -0.80 13.20
C LYS A 295 -9.42 -0.15 14.58
N ALA A 296 -9.96 -0.81 15.61
CA ALA A 296 -10.07 -0.28 16.96
C ALA A 296 -8.77 0.35 17.51
N CYS A 297 -7.63 -0.31 17.36
CA CYS A 297 -6.33 0.25 17.77
C CYS A 297 -5.99 1.56 17.01
N HIS A 298 -6.37 1.67 15.74
CA HIS A 298 -6.14 2.90 14.97
C HIS A 298 -7.09 4.04 15.38
N ARG A 299 -8.25 3.71 15.96
CA ARG A 299 -9.17 4.69 16.56
C ARG A 299 -8.48 5.48 17.65
N LEU A 300 -7.76 4.84 18.56
CA LEU A 300 -7.01 5.51 19.63
C LEU A 300 -6.08 6.62 19.08
N ARG A 301 -5.34 6.31 18.04
CA ARG A 301 -4.47 7.29 17.38
C ARG A 301 -5.26 8.41 16.69
N LYS A 302 -6.45 8.11 16.12
CA LYS A 302 -7.32 9.11 15.52
C LYS A 302 -7.89 10.07 16.57
N ILE A 303 -8.27 9.56 17.73
CA ILE A 303 -8.76 10.37 18.86
C ILE A 303 -7.66 11.36 19.30
N LEU A 304 -6.41 10.90 19.45
CA LEU A 304 -5.30 11.83 19.71
C LEU A 304 -5.18 12.90 18.62
N GLY A 305 -5.31 12.51 17.36
CA GLY A 305 -5.24 13.46 16.24
C GLY A 305 -6.36 14.50 16.27
N ALA A 306 -7.57 14.08 16.64
CA ALA A 306 -8.72 14.95 16.81
C ALA A 306 -8.46 15.96 17.93
N ARG A 307 -8.05 15.51 19.11
CA ARG A 307 -7.71 16.39 20.25
C ARG A 307 -6.64 17.42 19.88
N LEU A 308 -5.53 16.95 19.28
CA LEU A 308 -4.46 17.86 18.88
C LEU A 308 -4.90 18.87 17.81
N ALA A 309 -5.78 18.46 16.89
CA ALA A 309 -6.32 19.37 15.89
C ALA A 309 -7.22 20.45 16.53
N THR A 310 -8.06 20.06 17.50
CA THR A 310 -8.93 20.98 18.24
C THR A 310 -8.14 21.92 19.14
N GLU A 311 -7.16 21.40 19.88
CA GLU A 311 -6.41 22.16 20.89
C GLU A 311 -5.28 23.02 20.26
N HIS A 312 -4.61 22.51 19.23
CA HIS A 312 -3.36 23.08 18.70
C HIS A 312 -3.36 23.26 17.18
N GLY A 313 -4.45 22.92 16.51
CA GLY A 313 -4.61 23.03 15.06
C GLY A 313 -4.03 21.85 14.26
N ILE A 314 -4.44 21.81 12.97
CA ILE A 314 -4.15 20.70 12.05
C ILE A 314 -2.65 20.46 11.83
N TYR A 315 -1.85 21.52 11.79
CA TYR A 315 -0.39 21.42 11.64
C TYR A 315 0.26 20.63 12.77
N HIS A 316 -0.16 20.91 14.00
CA HIS A 316 0.36 20.23 15.18
C HIS A 316 -0.05 18.75 15.18
N ALA A 317 -1.32 18.46 14.89
CA ALA A 317 -1.82 17.11 14.74
C ALA A 317 -1.08 16.34 13.63
N ALA A 318 -0.85 16.96 12.47
CA ALA A 318 -0.11 16.37 11.37
C ALA A 318 1.33 16.01 11.76
N LYS A 319 2.03 16.93 12.43
CA LYS A 319 3.40 16.76 12.90
C LYS A 319 3.50 15.63 13.93
N GLN A 320 2.68 15.67 14.98
CA GLN A 320 2.67 14.64 16.03
C GLN A 320 2.34 13.25 15.48
N LEU A 321 1.34 13.18 14.62
CA LEU A 321 0.96 11.92 13.98
C LEU A 321 1.83 11.53 12.79
N ARG A 322 2.80 12.35 12.40
CA ARG A 322 3.66 12.08 11.23
C ARG A 322 2.85 11.79 9.96
N ASN A 323 1.77 12.53 9.79
CA ASN A 323 0.93 12.56 8.61
C ASN A 323 1.30 13.76 7.73
N SER A 324 0.91 13.75 6.44
CA SER A 324 0.88 15.00 5.68
C SER A 324 -0.26 15.90 6.18
N VAL A 325 -0.10 17.22 6.02
CA VAL A 325 -1.14 18.19 6.36
C VAL A 325 -2.44 17.85 5.64
N GLN A 326 -2.39 17.54 4.34
CA GLN A 326 -3.55 17.12 3.55
C GLN A 326 -4.30 15.90 4.13
N VAL A 327 -3.57 14.96 4.74
CA VAL A 327 -4.18 13.81 5.42
C VAL A 327 -4.85 14.26 6.72
N ALA A 328 -4.21 15.14 7.47
CA ALA A 328 -4.79 15.67 8.71
C ALA A 328 -6.05 16.52 8.42
N GLU A 329 -5.99 17.38 7.42
CA GLU A 329 -7.14 18.16 6.95
C GLU A 329 -8.34 17.26 6.59
N ARG A 330 -8.11 16.23 5.79
CA ARG A 330 -9.18 15.29 5.37
C ARG A 330 -9.91 14.64 6.54
N TYR A 331 -9.23 14.40 7.66
CA TYR A 331 -9.79 13.68 8.80
C TYR A 331 -10.26 14.61 9.92
N TYR A 332 -9.69 15.82 10.07
CA TYR A 332 -9.85 16.64 11.24
C TYR A 332 -10.28 18.09 10.95
N SER A 333 -10.51 18.48 9.68
CA SER A 333 -10.92 19.84 9.32
C SER A 333 -12.20 20.28 10.02
N ASP A 334 -13.17 19.37 10.12
CA ASP A 334 -14.47 19.68 10.73
C ASP A 334 -14.38 19.88 12.25
N LEU A 335 -13.28 19.44 12.88
CA LEU A 335 -13.04 19.60 14.31
C LEU A 335 -12.36 20.92 14.66
N THR A 336 -11.75 21.56 13.66
CA THR A 336 -11.18 22.91 13.80
C THR A 336 -12.20 24.00 13.54
N SER A 337 -13.50 23.65 13.46
CA SER A 337 -14.56 24.59 13.27
C SER A 337 -14.54 25.62 14.40
N HIS A 338 -13.98 26.72 14.09
CA HIS A 338 -14.36 28.08 14.38
C HIS A 338 -15.09 28.26 15.71
N LYS A 339 -14.38 28.44 16.76
CA LYS A 339 -14.79 29.49 17.72
C LYS A 339 -14.72 30.81 16.94
N ASN A 340 -15.71 31.05 16.10
CA ASN A 340 -16.05 32.38 15.66
C ASN A 340 -16.70 33.08 16.84
N GLU A 341 -15.93 33.37 17.83
CA GLU A 341 -16.18 34.53 18.65
C GLU A 341 -15.88 35.74 17.76
N LEU A 342 -16.81 36.07 16.89
CA LEU A 342 -16.94 37.44 16.42
C LEU A 342 -17.20 38.27 17.69
N VAL A 343 -16.10 38.75 18.28
CA VAL A 343 -16.17 39.86 19.24
C VAL A 343 -16.53 41.06 18.39
N VAL A 344 -17.86 41.40 18.38
CA VAL A 344 -18.36 42.65 17.90
C VAL A 344 -18.14 43.71 18.98
#